data_940fc6a9524f8a92b1f8000c9a0b9190
#
_entry.id   940fc6a9524f8a92b1f8000c9a0b9190
#
_cell.length_a   1.000
_cell.length_b   1.000
_cell.length_c   1.000
_cell.angle_alpha   90.00
_cell.angle_beta   90.00
_cell.angle_gamma   90.00
#
_symmetry.space_group_name_H-M   'P 1'
#
loop_
_entity.id
_entity.type
_entity.pdbx_description
1 polymer ?
#
loop_
_entity_poly.entity_id
_entity_poly.type
_entity_poly.pdbx_seq_one_letter_code
_entity_poly.pdbx_strand_id
1 'polypeptide(L)'
;GGYSDNIPFELALQRGAKEMVIVDMPGMFKLKKVEDINAKVHYIFPKHDLGNFIIFNKETANRDIVLGYLDTMKVFDKLEGNNYTFKLGSNNEAIKYSEKIKSMYKKIFTNLPSIGTLERIATNKVVNHIKKYNEDIFENESDVLNALEMAAEGYGIDFTKIYDFAELAENVVQKYRETIKKEEYKRILSLSKILETVKNINELRELIKKYDSQNLIAYLVYLLTIQEITQMQKNQILAITMIKPEYLCSAAFIAGYIK
;
A
#
# COMPACT_ATOMS: atom_id res chain seq x y z
N GLY A 1 9.06 -34.36 7.83
CA GLY A 1 8.00 -33.44 8.22
C GLY A 1 8.46 -32.00 8.18
N GLY A 2 7.55 -31.07 8.46
CA GLY A 2 7.79 -29.63 8.35
C GLY A 2 8.97 -29.05 9.13
N TYR A 3 9.60 -29.83 9.98
CA TYR A 3 10.79 -29.43 10.72
C TYR A 3 12.07 -29.56 9.89
N SER A 4 12.18 -30.58 9.05
CA SER A 4 13.38 -30.83 8.23
C SER A 4 13.24 -30.32 6.82
N ASP A 5 12.06 -30.35 6.24
CA ASP A 5 11.76 -29.80 4.91
C ASP A 5 10.28 -29.39 4.84
N ASN A 6 10.04 -28.09 4.97
CA ASN A 6 8.69 -27.53 4.98
C ASN A 6 8.14 -27.27 3.56
N ILE A 7 9.04 -27.20 2.54
CA ILE A 7 8.66 -27.05 1.13
C ILE A 7 9.48 -28.05 0.30
N PRO A 8 9.05 -29.31 0.17
CA PRO A 8 9.82 -30.40 -0.45
C PRO A 8 9.77 -30.37 -1.99
N PHE A 9 10.00 -29.20 -2.60
CA PHE A 9 9.94 -29.03 -4.05
C PHE A 9 11.05 -29.77 -4.79
N GLU A 10 12.23 -29.94 -4.19
CA GLU A 10 13.34 -30.68 -4.78
C GLU A 10 12.97 -32.16 -5.02
N LEU A 11 12.24 -32.78 -4.09
CA LEU A 11 11.74 -34.14 -4.26
C LEU A 11 10.74 -34.25 -5.41
N ALA A 12 9.88 -33.22 -5.59
CA ALA A 12 8.94 -33.17 -6.72
C ALA A 12 9.70 -33.07 -8.05
N LEU A 13 10.75 -32.25 -8.13
CA LEU A 13 11.60 -32.09 -9.30
C LEU A 13 12.34 -33.42 -9.63
N GLN A 14 12.92 -34.08 -8.63
CA GLN A 14 13.58 -35.37 -8.80
C GLN A 14 12.63 -36.45 -9.35
N ARG A 15 11.33 -36.33 -9.05
CA ARG A 15 10.28 -37.22 -9.59
C ARG A 15 9.70 -36.77 -10.93
N GLY A 16 10.29 -35.74 -11.55
CA GLY A 16 9.94 -35.26 -12.88
C GLY A 16 8.78 -34.28 -12.95
N ALA A 17 8.44 -33.59 -11.85
CA ALA A 17 7.44 -32.55 -11.87
C ALA A 17 7.89 -31.40 -12.79
N LYS A 18 7.06 -31.05 -13.77
CA LYS A 18 7.27 -29.92 -14.70
C LYS A 18 6.47 -28.67 -14.33
N GLU A 19 5.45 -28.82 -13.53
CA GLU A 19 4.61 -27.76 -12.98
C GLU A 19 4.25 -28.11 -11.55
N MET A 20 4.28 -27.12 -10.66
CA MET A 20 3.94 -27.31 -9.26
C MET A 20 3.29 -26.07 -8.66
N VAL A 21 2.45 -26.30 -7.66
CA VAL A 21 1.84 -25.26 -6.83
C VAL A 21 2.48 -25.33 -5.45
N ILE A 22 3.11 -24.27 -5.02
CA ILE A 22 3.71 -24.16 -3.69
C ILE A 22 2.84 -23.20 -2.87
N VAL A 23 2.31 -23.72 -1.75
CA VAL A 23 1.61 -22.90 -0.76
C VAL A 23 2.54 -22.72 0.43
N ASP A 24 3.01 -21.50 0.63
CA ASP A 24 3.95 -21.18 1.69
C ASP A 24 3.25 -20.35 2.75
N MET A 25 3.25 -20.86 3.97
CA MET A 25 2.65 -20.16 5.12
C MET A 25 3.76 -19.58 5.99
N PRO A 26 3.71 -18.26 6.30
CA PRO A 26 4.69 -17.64 7.19
C PRO A 26 4.66 -18.34 8.55
N GLY A 27 5.82 -18.82 8.99
CA GLY A 27 5.97 -19.57 10.22
C GLY A 27 7.34 -19.35 10.86
N MET A 28 7.67 -20.18 11.87
CA MET A 28 8.96 -20.12 12.59
C MET A 28 10.18 -20.53 11.73
N PHE A 29 9.99 -21.03 10.52
CA PHE A 29 11.07 -21.55 9.67
C PHE A 29 11.45 -20.54 8.59
N LYS A 30 12.75 -20.46 8.28
CA LYS A 30 13.26 -19.67 7.16
C LYS A 30 12.64 -20.17 5.86
N LEU A 31 12.08 -19.25 5.09
CA LEU A 31 11.62 -19.51 3.74
C LEU A 31 12.76 -20.06 2.89
N LYS A 32 12.55 -21.23 2.28
CA LYS A 32 13.48 -21.79 1.30
C LYS A 32 13.20 -21.08 -0.02
N LYS A 33 14.18 -20.34 -0.52
CA LYS A 33 14.04 -19.68 -1.81
C LYS A 33 13.96 -20.73 -2.91
N VAL A 34 12.92 -20.64 -3.70
CA VAL A 34 12.69 -21.50 -4.88
C VAL A 34 13.23 -20.71 -6.09
N GLU A 35 14.55 -20.77 -6.30
CA GLU A 35 15.24 -20.06 -7.39
C GLU A 35 15.80 -21.10 -8.40
N ASP A 36 15.90 -20.73 -9.67
CA ASP A 36 16.53 -21.49 -10.76
C ASP A 36 15.96 -22.91 -10.99
N ILE A 37 14.63 -23.01 -10.97
CA ILE A 37 13.94 -24.28 -11.16
C ILE A 37 13.53 -24.44 -12.62
N ASN A 38 13.91 -25.58 -13.23
CA ASN A 38 13.50 -25.93 -14.59
C ASN A 38 12.08 -26.52 -14.62
N ALA A 39 11.14 -25.83 -13.94
CA ALA A 39 9.72 -26.16 -13.84
C ALA A 39 8.89 -24.91 -13.65
N LYS A 40 7.64 -24.94 -14.10
CA LYS A 40 6.69 -23.86 -13.86
C LYS A 40 6.21 -23.92 -12.41
N VAL A 41 6.41 -22.84 -11.66
CA VAL A 41 6.02 -22.77 -10.24
C VAL A 41 4.97 -21.68 -10.03
N HIS A 42 3.84 -22.10 -9.46
CA HIS A 42 2.81 -21.19 -8.92
C HIS A 42 3.05 -21.07 -7.42
N TYR A 43 3.55 -19.89 -7.00
CA TYR A 43 3.91 -19.66 -5.61
C TYR A 43 2.83 -18.84 -4.91
N ILE A 44 2.11 -19.46 -3.98
CA ILE A 44 1.03 -18.86 -3.21
C ILE A 44 1.59 -18.49 -1.83
N PHE A 45 1.62 -17.21 -1.55
CA PHE A 45 2.07 -16.65 -0.28
C PHE A 45 1.03 -15.67 0.26
N PRO A 46 0.63 -15.77 1.55
CA PRO A 46 -0.35 -14.87 2.14
C PRO A 46 0.12 -13.42 2.10
N LYS A 47 -0.72 -12.53 1.62
CA LYS A 47 -0.46 -11.08 1.59
C LYS A 47 -0.76 -10.41 2.93
N HIS A 48 -1.66 -10.99 3.70
CA HIS A 48 -2.09 -10.50 5.00
C HIS A 48 -1.56 -11.37 6.14
N ASP A 49 -1.41 -10.77 7.32
CA ASP A 49 -1.10 -11.51 8.53
C ASP A 49 -2.27 -12.45 8.88
N LEU A 50 -2.00 -13.73 8.91
CA LEU A 50 -2.96 -14.77 9.27
C LEU A 50 -3.10 -14.93 10.80
N GLY A 51 -2.31 -14.16 11.57
CA GLY A 51 -2.30 -14.22 13.03
C GLY A 51 -1.55 -15.44 13.56
N ASN A 52 -1.83 -15.80 14.82
CA ASN A 52 -1.14 -16.90 15.49
C ASN A 52 -1.77 -18.26 15.10
N PHE A 53 -1.03 -19.10 14.41
CA PHE A 53 -1.47 -20.42 13.95
C PHE A 53 -1.81 -21.42 15.07
N ILE A 54 -1.45 -21.12 16.32
CA ILE A 54 -1.78 -21.96 17.49
C ILE A 54 -3.18 -21.63 18.03
N ILE A 55 -3.70 -20.42 17.75
CA ILE A 55 -4.99 -19.96 18.24
C ILE A 55 -6.08 -20.29 17.24
N PHE A 56 -6.88 -21.31 17.53
CA PHE A 56 -8.00 -21.70 16.71
C PHE A 56 -9.24 -20.87 17.05
N ASN A 57 -9.58 -19.94 16.13
CA ASN A 57 -10.77 -19.09 16.21
C ASN A 57 -11.56 -19.24 14.92
N LYS A 58 -12.86 -19.47 15.02
CA LYS A 58 -13.75 -19.67 13.85
C LYS A 58 -13.75 -18.47 12.90
N GLU A 59 -13.78 -17.27 13.44
CA GLU A 59 -13.81 -16.03 12.63
C GLU A 59 -12.50 -15.84 11.88
N THR A 60 -11.36 -16.02 12.56
CA THR A 60 -10.04 -15.96 11.96
C THR A 60 -9.88 -17.04 10.88
N ALA A 61 -10.29 -18.28 11.17
CA ALA A 61 -10.20 -19.38 10.21
C ALA A 61 -11.04 -19.12 8.95
N ASN A 62 -12.27 -18.60 9.10
CA ASN A 62 -13.11 -18.24 7.95
C ASN A 62 -12.48 -17.11 7.12
N ARG A 63 -11.93 -16.09 7.76
CA ARG A 63 -11.19 -15.01 7.09
C ARG A 63 -10.02 -15.57 6.30
N ASP A 64 -9.22 -16.42 6.92
CA ASP A 64 -7.98 -16.94 6.33
C ASP A 64 -8.27 -17.88 5.14
N ILE A 65 -9.36 -18.64 5.18
CA ILE A 65 -9.85 -19.43 4.04
C ILE A 65 -10.19 -18.52 2.86
N VAL A 66 -10.90 -17.42 3.12
CA VAL A 66 -11.23 -16.45 2.07
C VAL A 66 -9.96 -15.83 1.50
N LEU A 67 -9.01 -15.40 2.33
CA LEU A 67 -7.75 -14.81 1.88
C LEU A 67 -6.93 -15.80 1.05
N GLY A 68 -6.81 -17.04 1.49
CA GLY A 68 -6.11 -18.09 0.73
C GLY A 68 -6.73 -18.34 -0.65
N TYR A 69 -8.07 -18.32 -0.74
CA TYR A 69 -8.78 -18.39 -2.01
C TYR A 69 -8.45 -17.18 -2.91
N LEU A 70 -8.55 -15.97 -2.38
CA LEU A 70 -8.30 -14.74 -3.13
C LEU A 70 -6.85 -14.66 -3.63
N ASP A 71 -5.87 -14.98 -2.76
CA ASP A 71 -4.46 -15.01 -3.15
C ASP A 71 -4.17 -16.06 -4.21
N THR A 72 -4.79 -17.25 -4.11
CA THR A 72 -4.70 -18.28 -5.13
C THR A 72 -5.24 -17.80 -6.48
N MET A 73 -6.42 -17.17 -6.50
CA MET A 73 -7.04 -16.68 -7.72
C MET A 73 -6.20 -15.59 -8.41
N LYS A 74 -5.48 -14.76 -7.64
CA LYS A 74 -4.51 -13.79 -8.18
C LYS A 74 -3.30 -14.48 -8.82
N VAL A 75 -2.74 -15.50 -8.17
CA VAL A 75 -1.59 -16.26 -8.71
C VAL A 75 -1.93 -16.99 -10.02
N PHE A 76 -3.18 -17.36 -10.22
CA PHE A 76 -3.66 -18.00 -11.46
C PHE A 76 -4.27 -17.02 -12.46
N ASP A 77 -4.02 -15.72 -12.34
CA ASP A 77 -4.49 -14.65 -13.24
C ASP A 77 -6.02 -14.66 -13.45
N LYS A 78 -6.78 -15.04 -12.41
CA LYS A 78 -8.25 -15.00 -12.41
C LYS A 78 -8.80 -13.76 -11.75
N LEU A 79 -8.00 -13.10 -10.93
CA LEU A 79 -8.29 -11.84 -10.25
C LEU A 79 -7.02 -10.97 -10.28
N GLU A 80 -7.18 -9.67 -10.06
CA GLU A 80 -6.10 -8.68 -10.04
C GLU A 80 -5.88 -8.15 -8.61
N GLY A 81 -4.81 -7.35 -8.45
CA GLY A 81 -4.47 -6.68 -7.20
C GLY A 81 -3.38 -7.38 -6.39
N ASN A 82 -3.01 -6.75 -5.29
CA ASN A 82 -1.97 -7.25 -4.37
C ASN A 82 -2.56 -7.51 -2.98
N ASN A 83 -2.72 -6.47 -2.13
CA ASN A 83 -3.33 -6.58 -0.81
C ASN A 83 -4.87 -6.67 -0.89
N TYR A 84 -5.47 -5.95 -1.82
CA TYR A 84 -6.88 -6.07 -2.15
C TYR A 84 -7.07 -6.97 -3.37
N THR A 85 -8.31 -7.32 -3.64
CA THR A 85 -8.63 -8.22 -4.76
C THR A 85 -9.65 -7.56 -5.68
N PHE A 86 -9.32 -7.55 -6.97
CA PHE A 86 -10.12 -6.92 -7.99
C PHE A 86 -10.53 -7.91 -9.08
N LYS A 87 -11.65 -7.63 -9.72
CA LYS A 87 -12.04 -8.29 -10.95
C LYS A 87 -11.06 -7.97 -12.07
N LEU A 88 -10.93 -8.87 -13.04
CA LEU A 88 -10.11 -8.65 -14.23
C LEU A 88 -10.54 -7.39 -14.99
N GLY A 89 -9.57 -6.62 -15.47
CA GLY A 89 -9.77 -5.35 -16.18
C GLY A 89 -9.70 -4.11 -15.28
N SER A 90 -9.59 -4.26 -13.97
CA SER A 90 -9.48 -3.14 -13.04
C SER A 90 -8.19 -2.33 -13.24
N ASN A 91 -7.09 -2.97 -13.63
CA ASN A 91 -5.85 -2.28 -14.02
C ASN A 91 -6.08 -1.34 -15.22
N ASN A 92 -6.78 -1.81 -16.26
CA ASN A 92 -7.11 -0.99 -17.44
C ASN A 92 -8.01 0.20 -17.10
N GLU A 93 -8.85 0.08 -16.10
CA GLU A 93 -9.67 1.20 -15.62
C GLU A 93 -8.80 2.19 -14.80
N ALA A 94 -7.94 1.68 -13.95
CA ALA A 94 -7.07 2.45 -13.08
C ALA A 94 -6.13 3.38 -13.87
N ILE A 95 -5.57 2.93 -15.00
CA ILE A 95 -4.60 3.69 -15.80
C ILE A 95 -5.13 5.06 -16.27
N LYS A 96 -6.44 5.20 -16.43
CA LYS A 96 -7.09 6.47 -16.82
C LYS A 96 -6.81 7.61 -15.84
N TYR A 97 -6.44 7.27 -14.60
CA TYR A 97 -6.14 8.23 -13.53
C TYR A 97 -4.64 8.49 -13.35
N SER A 98 -3.76 7.77 -14.06
CA SER A 98 -2.31 7.82 -13.87
C SER A 98 -1.75 9.23 -13.98
N GLU A 99 -2.10 9.99 -15.03
CA GLU A 99 -1.60 11.34 -15.23
C GLU A 99 -2.08 12.33 -14.17
N LYS A 100 -3.32 12.19 -13.72
CA LYS A 100 -3.84 13.01 -12.62
C LYS A 100 -3.07 12.78 -11.33
N ILE A 101 -2.82 11.50 -10.98
CA ILE A 101 -2.08 11.12 -9.79
C ILE A 101 -0.62 11.56 -9.89
N LYS A 102 0.04 11.35 -11.04
CA LYS A 102 1.39 11.87 -11.32
C LYS A 102 1.47 13.38 -11.13
N SER A 103 0.44 14.12 -11.54
CA SER A 103 0.40 15.58 -11.36
C SER A 103 0.40 15.98 -9.89
N MET A 104 -0.17 15.18 -8.98
CA MET A 104 -0.14 15.44 -7.53
C MET A 104 1.29 15.32 -6.98
N TYR A 105 2.05 14.30 -7.43
CA TYR A 105 3.46 14.16 -7.03
C TYR A 105 4.32 15.30 -7.60
N LYS A 106 4.13 15.68 -8.86
CA LYS A 106 4.86 16.78 -9.49
C LYS A 106 4.74 18.07 -8.68
N LYS A 107 3.57 18.38 -8.12
CA LYS A 107 3.38 19.57 -7.26
C LYS A 107 4.34 19.62 -6.06
N ILE A 108 4.72 18.48 -5.52
CA ILE A 108 5.59 18.40 -4.34
C ILE A 108 7.05 18.50 -4.76
N PHE A 109 7.43 17.77 -5.83
CA PHE A 109 8.82 17.52 -6.21
C PHE A 109 9.33 18.44 -7.34
N THR A 110 8.49 19.28 -7.96
CA THR A 110 8.92 20.30 -8.94
C THR A 110 9.23 21.65 -8.25
N ASN A 111 10.27 22.34 -8.73
CA ASN A 111 10.76 23.63 -8.23
C ASN A 111 11.47 23.54 -6.87
N LEU A 112 12.24 22.47 -6.65
CA LEU A 112 13.14 22.39 -5.50
C LEU A 112 14.49 23.03 -5.88
N PRO A 113 14.83 24.20 -5.31
CA PRO A 113 16.21 24.67 -5.41
C PRO A 113 17.07 23.70 -4.58
N SER A 114 18.05 23.06 -5.20
CA SER A 114 18.96 22.10 -4.59
C SER A 114 18.30 21.19 -3.54
N ILE A 115 17.94 19.99 -3.95
CA ILE A 115 17.28 18.96 -3.12
C ILE A 115 17.99 18.86 -1.77
N GLY A 116 17.39 19.38 -0.72
CA GLY A 116 17.88 19.21 0.65
C GLY A 116 17.95 17.72 1.03
N THR A 117 18.79 17.39 2.00
CA THR A 117 18.98 15.99 2.43
C THR A 117 17.65 15.32 2.82
N LEU A 118 16.75 16.05 3.48
CA LEU A 118 15.44 15.55 3.89
C LEU A 118 14.53 15.26 2.70
N GLU A 119 14.50 16.12 1.71
CA GLU A 119 13.69 15.96 0.49
C GLU A 119 14.15 14.74 -0.32
N ARG A 120 15.47 14.55 -0.46
CA ARG A 120 16.03 13.38 -1.12
C ARG A 120 15.67 12.08 -0.38
N ILE A 121 15.71 12.07 0.96
CA ILE A 121 15.34 10.89 1.76
C ILE A 121 13.85 10.61 1.61
N ALA A 122 12.99 11.63 1.69
CA ALA A 122 11.55 11.48 1.54
C ALA A 122 11.20 10.97 0.13
N THR A 123 11.78 11.56 -0.91
CA THR A 123 11.60 11.12 -2.30
C THR A 123 12.02 9.67 -2.48
N ASN A 124 13.22 9.30 -2.00
CA ASN A 124 13.70 7.92 -2.09
C ASN A 124 12.82 6.94 -1.33
N LYS A 125 12.24 7.34 -0.19
CA LYS A 125 11.31 6.47 0.56
C LYS A 125 10.00 6.25 -0.19
N VAL A 126 9.41 7.29 -0.78
CA VAL A 126 8.22 7.16 -1.62
C VAL A 126 8.52 6.28 -2.82
N VAL A 127 9.62 6.57 -3.54
CA VAL A 127 10.08 5.79 -4.68
C VAL A 127 10.30 4.33 -4.31
N ASN A 128 11.01 4.06 -3.21
CA ASN A 128 11.29 2.69 -2.79
C ASN A 128 10.03 1.98 -2.27
N HIS A 129 9.10 2.72 -1.66
CA HIS A 129 7.83 2.16 -1.21
C HIS A 129 6.98 1.74 -2.41
N ILE A 130 6.90 2.57 -3.43
CA ILE A 130 6.21 2.25 -4.69
C ILE A 130 6.94 1.13 -5.44
N LYS A 131 8.28 1.19 -5.56
CA LYS A 131 9.11 0.15 -6.19
C LYS A 131 9.04 -1.21 -5.51
N LYS A 132 8.74 -1.26 -4.21
CA LYS A 132 8.49 -2.55 -3.52
C LYS A 132 7.33 -3.31 -4.16
N TYR A 133 6.43 -2.60 -4.81
CA TYR A 133 5.29 -3.17 -5.52
C TYR A 133 5.54 -3.27 -7.04
N ASN A 134 6.42 -2.40 -7.61
CA ASN A 134 6.77 -2.41 -9.04
C ASN A 134 8.14 -1.76 -9.29
N GLU A 135 8.85 -2.20 -10.37
CA GLU A 135 10.20 -1.74 -10.72
C GLU A 135 10.25 -0.28 -11.22
N ASP A 136 9.17 0.26 -11.81
CA ASP A 136 9.10 1.63 -12.37
C ASP A 136 7.96 2.46 -11.75
N ILE A 137 8.27 3.72 -11.40
CA ILE A 137 7.33 4.60 -10.68
C ILE A 137 6.25 5.13 -11.62
N PHE A 138 5.00 4.69 -11.42
CA PHE A 138 3.82 5.15 -12.18
C PHE A 138 3.92 4.99 -13.69
N GLU A 139 4.79 4.13 -14.19
CA GLU A 139 4.86 3.77 -15.61
C GLU A 139 3.92 2.59 -15.91
N ASN A 140 3.57 1.80 -14.92
CA ASN A 140 2.72 0.62 -15.06
C ASN A 140 1.29 0.85 -14.53
N GLU A 141 0.35 0.15 -15.11
CA GLU A 141 -1.09 0.17 -14.78
C GLU A 141 -1.33 -0.21 -13.29
N SER A 142 -0.51 -1.11 -12.76
CA SER A 142 -0.58 -1.59 -11.38
C SER A 142 -0.24 -0.52 -10.33
N ASP A 143 0.46 0.57 -10.67
CA ASP A 143 0.86 1.58 -9.68
C ASP A 143 -0.32 2.39 -9.17
N VAL A 144 -1.29 2.68 -10.03
CA VAL A 144 -2.53 3.37 -9.64
C VAL A 144 -3.37 2.46 -8.75
N LEU A 145 -3.42 1.17 -9.09
CA LEU A 145 -4.15 0.19 -8.29
C LEU A 145 -3.51 0.03 -6.91
N ASN A 146 -2.19 -0.03 -6.83
CA ASN A 146 -1.46 -0.07 -5.56
C ASN A 146 -1.69 1.19 -4.71
N ALA A 147 -1.77 2.37 -5.32
CA ALA A 147 -2.08 3.60 -4.59
C ALA A 147 -3.52 3.59 -4.03
N LEU A 148 -4.47 3.02 -4.77
CA LEU A 148 -5.83 2.78 -4.28
C LEU A 148 -5.84 1.79 -3.12
N GLU A 149 -5.10 0.67 -3.22
CA GLU A 149 -5.00 -0.31 -2.14
C GLU A 149 -4.44 0.30 -0.84
N MET A 150 -3.38 1.13 -0.95
CA MET A 150 -2.83 1.87 0.20
C MET A 150 -3.85 2.83 0.79
N ALA A 151 -4.66 3.49 -0.04
CA ALA A 151 -5.73 4.36 0.44
C ALA A 151 -6.83 3.56 1.16
N ALA A 152 -7.23 2.43 0.59
CA ALA A 152 -8.22 1.53 1.18
C ALA A 152 -7.76 0.98 2.55
N GLU A 153 -6.49 0.57 2.65
CA GLU A 153 -5.86 0.14 3.90
C GLU A 153 -5.85 1.27 4.93
N GLY A 154 -5.43 2.47 4.54
CA GLY A 154 -5.39 3.65 5.40
C GLY A 154 -6.76 4.04 5.97
N TYR A 155 -7.84 3.77 5.24
CA TYR A 155 -9.22 3.97 5.66
C TYR A 155 -9.88 2.73 6.28
N GLY A 156 -9.16 1.62 6.42
CA GLY A 156 -9.64 0.40 7.06
C GLY A 156 -10.80 -0.26 6.29
N ILE A 157 -10.77 -0.25 4.96
CA ILE A 157 -11.77 -0.92 4.14
C ILE A 157 -11.50 -2.43 4.16
N ASP A 158 -12.57 -3.22 4.11
CA ASP A 158 -12.51 -4.68 4.17
C ASP A 158 -11.76 -5.26 2.96
N PHE A 159 -10.67 -5.97 3.21
CA PHE A 159 -9.84 -6.60 2.18
C PHE A 159 -10.25 -8.04 1.84
N THR A 160 -11.28 -8.58 2.48
CA THR A 160 -11.76 -9.95 2.23
C THR A 160 -12.75 -10.05 1.08
N LYS A 161 -12.98 -8.96 0.35
CA LYS A 161 -13.94 -8.86 -0.75
C LYS A 161 -13.25 -8.73 -2.10
N ILE A 162 -14.00 -9.04 -3.15
CA ILE A 162 -13.61 -8.76 -4.52
C ILE A 162 -14.30 -7.47 -4.95
N TYR A 163 -13.53 -6.50 -5.45
CA TYR A 163 -14.00 -5.19 -5.86
C TYR A 163 -13.87 -4.98 -7.37
N ASP A 164 -14.68 -4.08 -7.90
CA ASP A 164 -14.36 -3.33 -9.10
C ASP A 164 -13.49 -2.11 -8.71
N PHE A 165 -12.67 -1.61 -9.63
CA PHE A 165 -11.83 -0.42 -9.36
C PHE A 165 -12.67 0.76 -8.85
N ALA A 166 -13.75 1.08 -9.57
CA ALA A 166 -14.63 2.19 -9.21
C ALA A 166 -15.30 2.00 -7.84
N GLU A 167 -15.74 0.78 -7.52
CA GLU A 167 -16.37 0.46 -6.23
C GLU A 167 -15.42 0.75 -5.07
N LEU A 168 -14.19 0.27 -5.13
CA LEU A 168 -13.22 0.52 -4.06
C LEU A 168 -12.82 1.99 -3.99
N ALA A 169 -12.63 2.65 -5.14
CA ALA A 169 -12.29 4.07 -5.19
C ALA A 169 -13.39 4.95 -4.56
N GLU A 170 -14.65 4.69 -4.87
CA GLU A 170 -15.78 5.42 -4.27
C GLU A 170 -15.89 5.16 -2.76
N ASN A 171 -15.68 3.92 -2.30
CA ASN A 171 -15.64 3.59 -0.87
C ASN A 171 -14.55 4.40 -0.14
N VAL A 172 -13.35 4.50 -0.73
CA VAL A 172 -12.26 5.33 -0.19
C VAL A 172 -12.66 6.81 -0.14
N VAL A 173 -13.20 7.34 -1.23
CA VAL A 173 -13.61 8.76 -1.31
C VAL A 173 -14.74 9.06 -0.33
N GLN A 174 -15.68 8.15 -0.15
CA GLN A 174 -16.73 8.30 0.85
C GLN A 174 -16.15 8.38 2.27
N LYS A 175 -15.24 7.47 2.63
CA LYS A 175 -14.54 7.50 3.92
C LYS A 175 -13.73 8.78 4.13
N TYR A 176 -13.06 9.26 3.09
CA TYR A 176 -12.39 10.57 3.11
C TYR A 176 -13.38 11.71 3.40
N ARG A 177 -14.53 11.75 2.68
CA ARG A 177 -15.56 12.78 2.89
C ARG A 177 -16.18 12.73 4.30
N GLU A 178 -16.32 11.54 4.88
CA GLU A 178 -16.75 11.37 6.27
C GLU A 178 -15.69 11.88 7.25
N THR A 179 -14.42 11.58 6.99
CA THR A 179 -13.29 11.99 7.84
C THR A 179 -13.16 13.51 7.95
N ILE A 180 -13.23 14.24 6.84
CA ILE A 180 -13.08 15.72 6.86
C ILE A 180 -14.22 16.46 7.57
N LYS A 181 -15.33 15.78 7.87
CA LYS A 181 -16.45 16.34 8.65
C LYS A 181 -16.27 16.18 10.17
N LYS A 182 -15.33 15.34 10.62
CA LYS A 182 -15.11 15.07 12.04
C LYS A 182 -14.34 16.21 12.74
N GLU A 183 -14.58 16.38 14.03
CA GLU A 183 -13.87 17.37 14.85
C GLU A 183 -12.36 17.05 14.98
N GLU A 184 -12.00 15.76 14.98
CA GLU A 184 -10.60 15.30 14.97
C GLU A 184 -9.83 15.83 13.77
N TYR A 185 -10.47 15.88 12.58
CA TYR A 185 -9.86 16.47 11.40
C TYR A 185 -9.59 17.96 11.54
N LYS A 186 -10.50 18.72 12.17
CA LYS A 186 -10.28 20.15 12.44
C LYS A 186 -9.05 20.39 13.32
N ARG A 187 -8.79 19.48 14.26
CA ARG A 187 -7.59 19.55 15.12
C ARG A 187 -6.30 19.31 14.32
N ILE A 188 -6.33 18.43 13.31
CA ILE A 188 -5.13 18.16 12.51
C ILE A 188 -4.73 19.37 11.64
N LEU A 189 -5.65 20.26 11.30
CA LEU A 189 -5.32 21.49 10.59
C LEU A 189 -4.38 22.39 11.41
N SER A 190 -4.33 22.22 12.74
CA SER A 190 -3.36 22.87 13.61
C SER A 190 -1.99 22.17 13.63
N LEU A 191 -1.88 21.00 13.02
CA LEU A 191 -0.63 20.20 12.96
C LEU A 191 0.50 21.00 12.30
N SER A 192 0.17 21.90 11.37
CA SER A 192 1.14 22.78 10.74
C SER A 192 2.01 23.53 11.76
N LYS A 193 1.39 24.12 12.77
CA LYS A 193 2.09 24.87 13.83
C LYS A 193 2.95 23.96 14.72
N ILE A 194 2.47 22.73 14.96
CA ILE A 194 3.16 21.76 15.81
C ILE A 194 4.38 21.19 15.07
N LEU A 195 4.26 20.92 13.76
CA LEU A 195 5.39 20.44 12.95
C LEU A 195 6.57 21.42 12.90
N GLU A 196 6.33 22.73 13.04
CA GLU A 196 7.38 23.74 13.12
C GLU A 196 8.23 23.63 14.39
N THR A 197 7.69 23.06 15.46
CA THR A 197 8.38 22.89 16.75
C THR A 197 9.19 21.61 16.84
N VAL A 198 9.06 20.70 15.88
CA VAL A 198 9.74 19.40 15.86
C VAL A 198 11.23 19.57 15.53
N LYS A 199 12.09 19.10 16.42
CA LYS A 199 13.56 19.29 16.30
C LYS A 199 14.28 18.10 15.66
N ASN A 200 13.69 16.89 15.72
CA ASN A 200 14.33 15.67 15.24
C ASN A 200 13.31 14.61 14.79
N ILE A 201 13.81 13.58 14.12
CA ILE A 201 13.00 12.50 13.53
C ILE A 201 12.22 11.68 14.57
N ASN A 202 12.75 11.53 15.78
CA ASN A 202 12.07 10.74 16.82
C ASN A 202 10.85 11.51 17.38
N GLU A 203 11.00 12.80 17.63
CA GLU A 203 9.87 13.67 17.99
C GLU A 203 8.80 13.66 16.90
N LEU A 204 9.20 13.69 15.63
CA LEU A 204 8.29 13.60 14.49
C LEU A 204 7.52 12.28 14.48
N ARG A 205 8.20 11.15 14.71
CA ARG A 205 7.56 9.83 14.79
C ARG A 205 6.52 9.77 15.91
N GLU A 206 6.88 10.24 17.10
CA GLU A 206 5.96 10.24 18.24
C GLU A 206 4.77 11.19 18.02
N LEU A 207 4.98 12.29 17.33
CA LEU A 207 3.91 13.20 16.94
C LEU A 207 2.95 12.52 15.94
N ILE A 208 3.48 11.93 14.86
CA ILE A 208 2.66 11.28 13.82
C ILE A 208 1.87 10.10 14.39
N LYS A 209 2.44 9.32 15.33
CA LYS A 209 1.74 8.22 16.00
C LYS A 209 0.50 8.65 16.81
N LYS A 210 0.40 9.92 17.19
CA LYS A 210 -0.77 10.44 17.93
C LYS A 210 -1.99 10.68 17.05
N TYR A 211 -1.81 10.72 15.74
CA TYR A 211 -2.88 10.94 14.77
C TYR A 211 -3.20 9.64 14.05
N ASP A 212 -4.47 9.41 13.82
CA ASP A 212 -4.88 8.25 13.05
C ASP A 212 -4.58 8.43 11.55
N SER A 213 -4.47 7.31 10.82
CA SER A 213 -4.12 7.29 9.41
C SER A 213 -5.09 8.10 8.55
N GLN A 214 -6.39 8.01 8.83
CA GLN A 214 -7.44 8.67 8.05
C GLN A 214 -7.28 10.19 8.10
N ASN A 215 -7.01 10.74 9.29
CA ASN A 215 -6.83 12.17 9.47
C ASN A 215 -5.53 12.67 8.79
N LEU A 216 -4.43 11.92 8.88
CA LEU A 216 -3.16 12.27 8.23
C LEU A 216 -3.27 12.21 6.70
N ILE A 217 -3.91 11.17 6.16
CA ILE A 217 -4.17 11.06 4.73
C ILE A 217 -5.06 12.21 4.27
N ALA A 218 -6.16 12.50 4.99
CA ALA A 218 -7.05 13.60 4.65
C ALA A 218 -6.36 14.97 4.67
N TYR A 219 -5.44 15.19 5.62
CA TYR A 219 -4.61 16.40 5.66
C TYR A 219 -3.69 16.51 4.44
N LEU A 220 -3.05 15.43 4.04
CA LEU A 220 -2.22 15.40 2.83
C LEU A 220 -3.06 15.65 1.57
N VAL A 221 -4.27 15.07 1.46
CA VAL A 221 -5.21 15.37 0.37
C VAL A 221 -5.52 16.87 0.31
N TYR A 222 -5.82 17.49 1.44
CA TYR A 222 -6.03 18.95 1.51
C TYR A 222 -4.83 19.70 0.95
N LEU A 223 -3.60 19.40 1.40
CA LEU A 223 -2.39 20.07 0.92
C LEU A 223 -2.16 19.86 -0.58
N LEU A 224 -2.48 18.69 -1.13
CA LEU A 224 -2.35 18.40 -2.57
C LEU A 224 -3.42 19.07 -3.44
N THR A 225 -4.57 19.40 -2.86
CA THR A 225 -5.70 19.99 -3.60
C THR A 225 -5.69 21.51 -3.62
N ILE A 226 -4.99 22.19 -2.70
CA ILE A 226 -4.85 23.65 -2.72
C ILE A 226 -4.07 24.11 -3.96
N GLN A 227 -4.32 25.34 -4.39
CA GLN A 227 -3.79 25.88 -5.64
C GLN A 227 -2.27 26.02 -5.63
N GLU A 228 -1.74 26.61 -4.58
CA GLU A 228 -0.30 26.79 -4.35
C GLU A 228 0.12 26.21 -3.02
N ILE A 229 1.19 25.41 -3.04
CA ILE A 229 1.77 24.82 -1.84
C ILE A 229 2.96 25.67 -1.41
N THR A 230 2.90 26.28 -0.23
CA THR A 230 4.02 27.02 0.36
C THR A 230 5.20 26.09 0.68
N GLN A 231 6.40 26.65 0.82
CA GLN A 231 7.58 25.85 1.23
C GLN A 231 7.37 25.16 2.58
N MET A 232 6.70 25.82 3.52
CA MET A 232 6.36 25.24 4.81
C MET A 232 5.45 24.02 4.67
N GLN A 233 4.42 24.10 3.83
CA GLN A 233 3.51 22.99 3.56
C GLN A 233 4.22 21.82 2.83
N LYS A 234 5.15 22.11 1.92
CA LYS A 234 6.02 21.10 1.33
C LYS A 234 6.82 20.34 2.40
N ASN A 235 7.43 21.09 3.32
CA ASN A 235 8.18 20.49 4.42
C ASN A 235 7.29 19.59 5.32
N GLN A 236 6.03 19.95 5.52
CA GLN A 236 5.05 19.14 6.27
C GLN A 236 4.73 17.84 5.53
N ILE A 237 4.47 17.91 4.22
CA ILE A 237 4.26 16.73 3.38
C ILE A 237 5.47 15.80 3.48
N LEU A 238 6.68 16.34 3.30
CA LEU A 238 7.93 15.58 3.36
C LEU A 238 8.13 14.94 4.74
N ALA A 239 7.85 15.67 5.81
CA ALA A 239 7.97 15.17 7.18
C ALA A 239 7.06 13.95 7.43
N ILE A 240 5.79 14.03 7.05
CA ILE A 240 4.86 12.90 7.15
C ILE A 240 5.32 11.73 6.26
N THR A 241 5.70 12.02 5.02
CA THR A 241 6.14 11.01 4.04
C THR A 241 7.42 10.28 4.48
N MET A 242 8.32 10.95 5.20
CA MET A 242 9.51 10.29 5.75
C MET A 242 9.18 9.18 6.75
N ILE A 243 8.07 9.27 7.44
CA ILE A 243 7.63 8.30 8.44
C ILE A 243 6.67 7.28 7.81
N LYS A 244 5.74 7.76 6.99
CA LYS A 244 4.62 7.01 6.40
C LYS A 244 4.48 7.34 4.91
N PRO A 245 5.37 6.80 4.03
CA PRO A 245 5.34 7.08 2.59
C PRO A 245 4.01 6.63 1.94
N GLU A 246 3.38 5.57 2.44
CA GLU A 246 2.09 5.07 2.01
C GLU A 246 0.97 6.11 2.12
N TYR A 247 1.06 7.04 3.05
CA TYR A 247 0.04 8.09 3.22
C TYR A 247 0.08 9.13 2.09
N LEU A 248 1.26 9.42 1.55
CA LEU A 248 1.35 10.30 0.38
C LEU A 248 0.80 9.61 -0.86
N CYS A 249 1.06 8.31 -1.04
CA CYS A 249 0.50 7.53 -2.14
C CYS A 249 -1.03 7.53 -2.08
N SER A 250 -1.59 7.24 -0.90
CA SER A 250 -3.03 7.28 -0.63
C SER A 250 -3.64 8.67 -0.93
N ALA A 251 -2.99 9.72 -0.45
CA ALA A 251 -3.47 11.08 -0.64
C ALA A 251 -3.39 11.53 -2.10
N ALA A 252 -2.33 11.15 -2.83
CA ALA A 252 -2.18 11.46 -4.24
C ALA A 252 -3.24 10.75 -5.09
N PHE A 253 -3.56 9.48 -4.75
CA PHE A 253 -4.67 8.76 -5.38
C PHE A 253 -5.99 9.51 -5.17
N ILE A 254 -6.36 9.80 -3.92
CA ILE A 254 -7.64 10.46 -3.61
C ILE A 254 -7.70 11.83 -4.29
N ALA A 255 -6.65 12.66 -4.19
CA ALA A 255 -6.61 13.99 -4.81
C ALA A 255 -6.70 13.93 -6.33
N GLY A 256 -6.08 12.94 -6.98
CA GLY A 256 -6.15 12.72 -8.42
C GLY A 256 -7.50 12.16 -8.88
N TYR A 257 -8.14 11.33 -8.07
CA TYR A 257 -9.44 10.72 -8.41
C TYR A 257 -10.59 11.72 -8.31
N ILE A 258 -10.60 12.61 -7.30
CA ILE A 258 -11.69 13.59 -7.07
C ILE A 258 -11.59 14.85 -7.95
N LYS A 259 -10.45 15.08 -8.62
CA LYS A 259 -10.25 16.15 -9.61
C LYS A 259 -10.62 15.69 -11.02
#